data_b1419dd43fb5b6ffca8c5c9db8c31caf
#
_entry.id   b1419dd43fb5b6ffca8c5c9db8c31caf
#
_cell.length_a   1.000
_cell.length_b   1.000
_cell.length_c   1.000
_cell.angle_alpha   90.00
_cell.angle_beta   90.00
_cell.angle_gamma   90.00
#
_symmetry.space_group_name_H-M   'P 1'
#
loop_
_entity.id
_entity.type
_entity.pdbx_description
1 polymer ?
#
loop_
_entity_poly.entity_id
_entity_poly.type
_entity_poly.pdbx_seq_one_letter_code
_entity_poly.pdbx_strand_id
1 'polypeptide(L)'
;MRSVNSGGPEGGLVAIVAIVLAALLLLAQSLFVVPAGEVAVITTLGKVSGAPRQPGLNVKAPVVQQVWPFSIRTQVRPENFATLTKDLQVIQATATIKYALRPDEAGRVYSTIASSDRDVYPRIIQPSLLKALKSVFSQYELVTIASEWNDISALVASTVADELDQFDYVKVVGLDLTGLEIAEEYRAAIEQKQIAEQQLLRAQTEVKIAEQEALRYDTLNKSLDDQVL
;
A
#
# COMPACT_ATOMS: atom_id res chain seq x y z
N MET A 1 -47.54 -29.34 57.68
CA MET A 1 -46.12 -29.56 58.05
C MET A 1 -45.27 -28.75 57.13
N ARG A 2 -44.74 -27.59 57.57
CA ARG A 2 -43.77 -26.76 56.86
C ARG A 2 -42.42 -27.17 57.38
N SER A 3 -41.61 -27.79 56.53
CA SER A 3 -40.15 -27.98 56.79
C SER A 3 -39.45 -26.68 56.64
N VAL A 4 -39.09 -26.02 57.73
CA VAL A 4 -38.14 -24.91 57.75
C VAL A 4 -36.77 -25.52 57.54
N ASN A 5 -36.22 -25.33 56.34
CA ASN A 5 -34.83 -25.67 56.01
C ASN A 5 -33.93 -24.67 56.76
N SER A 6 -33.47 -25.05 57.95
CA SER A 6 -32.49 -24.33 58.75
C SER A 6 -31.09 -24.50 58.03
N GLY A 7 -30.76 -23.59 57.11
CA GLY A 7 -29.39 -23.46 56.63
C GLY A 7 -28.53 -23.09 57.84
N GLY A 8 -27.74 -24.03 58.30
CA GLY A 8 -26.80 -23.81 59.41
C GLY A 8 -25.75 -22.77 59.00
N PRO A 9 -24.99 -22.18 59.94
CA PRO A 9 -23.97 -21.15 59.67
C PRO A 9 -22.91 -21.56 58.67
N GLU A 10 -22.72 -22.87 58.44
CA GLU A 10 -21.81 -23.44 57.46
C GLU A 10 -22.24 -23.19 56.00
N GLY A 11 -23.54 -23.17 55.70
CA GLY A 11 -24.05 -22.86 54.36
C GLY A 11 -23.84 -21.39 53.96
N GLY A 12 -23.90 -20.48 54.92
CA GLY A 12 -23.61 -19.06 54.70
C GLY A 12 -22.14 -18.80 54.39
N LEU A 13 -21.24 -19.49 55.10
CA LEU A 13 -19.80 -19.36 54.93
C LEU A 13 -19.35 -19.91 53.54
N VAL A 14 -19.87 -21.07 53.14
CA VAL A 14 -19.63 -21.64 51.81
C VAL A 14 -20.14 -20.72 50.71
N ALA A 15 -21.31 -20.11 50.86
CA ALA A 15 -21.84 -19.16 49.88
C ALA A 15 -20.95 -17.92 49.77
N ILE A 16 -20.46 -17.36 50.88
CA ILE A 16 -19.55 -16.21 50.88
C ILE A 16 -18.22 -16.56 50.16
N VAL A 17 -17.63 -17.72 50.49
CA VAL A 17 -16.39 -18.19 49.85
C VAL A 17 -16.61 -18.35 48.34
N ALA A 18 -17.72 -18.94 47.92
CA ALA A 18 -18.03 -19.09 46.47
C ALA A 18 -18.20 -17.75 45.77
N ILE A 19 -18.83 -16.75 46.39
CA ILE A 19 -18.96 -15.40 45.83
C ILE A 19 -17.62 -14.70 45.73
N VAL A 20 -16.77 -14.81 46.75
CA VAL A 20 -15.41 -14.22 46.72
C VAL A 20 -14.57 -14.87 45.64
N LEU A 21 -14.59 -16.19 45.48
CA LEU A 21 -13.91 -16.89 44.39
C LEU A 21 -14.42 -16.48 43.02
N ALA A 22 -15.72 -16.36 42.85
CA ALA A 22 -16.35 -15.90 41.62
C ALA A 22 -15.91 -14.45 41.28
N ALA A 23 -15.90 -13.55 42.30
CA ALA A 23 -15.41 -12.17 42.12
C ALA A 23 -13.94 -12.10 41.75
N LEU A 24 -13.09 -12.92 42.38
CA LEU A 24 -11.65 -13.01 42.01
C LEU A 24 -11.43 -13.54 40.59
N LEU A 25 -12.20 -14.53 40.16
CA LEU A 25 -12.17 -15.05 38.79
C LEU A 25 -12.60 -13.97 37.78
N LEU A 26 -13.66 -13.22 38.07
CA LEU A 26 -14.11 -12.11 37.21
C LEU A 26 -13.07 -11.01 37.14
N LEU A 27 -12.45 -10.65 38.26
CA LEU A 27 -11.33 -9.67 38.30
C LEU A 27 -10.14 -10.14 37.48
N ALA A 28 -9.76 -11.41 37.60
CA ALA A 28 -8.66 -11.98 36.81
C ALA A 28 -8.95 -11.95 35.30
N GLN A 29 -10.20 -12.19 34.90
CA GLN A 29 -10.62 -12.11 33.48
C GLN A 29 -10.80 -10.67 32.97
N SER A 30 -10.84 -9.67 33.87
CA SER A 30 -10.93 -8.25 33.50
C SER A 30 -9.62 -7.69 32.97
N LEU A 31 -8.48 -8.29 33.32
CA LEU A 31 -7.16 -7.81 32.89
C LEU A 31 -6.74 -8.49 31.59
N PHE A 32 -6.22 -7.68 30.66
CA PHE A 32 -5.61 -8.18 29.43
C PHE A 32 -4.44 -7.29 29.04
N VAL A 33 -3.48 -7.85 28.29
CA VAL A 33 -2.31 -7.15 27.81
C VAL A 33 -2.40 -6.98 26.30
N VAL A 34 -2.19 -5.74 25.84
CA VAL A 34 -2.02 -5.41 24.42
C VAL A 34 -0.52 -5.39 24.11
N PRO A 35 -0.03 -6.23 23.18
CA PRO A 35 1.37 -6.27 22.80
C PRO A 35 1.83 -4.96 22.14
N ALA A 36 3.14 -4.67 22.21
CA ALA A 36 3.72 -3.56 21.47
C ALA A 36 3.56 -3.75 19.96
N GLY A 37 3.12 -2.70 19.25
CA GLY A 37 2.83 -2.75 17.82
C GLY A 37 1.42 -3.23 17.48
N GLU A 38 0.55 -3.34 18.47
CA GLU A 38 -0.87 -3.61 18.30
C GLU A 38 -1.71 -2.58 19.07
N VAL A 39 -2.97 -2.43 18.66
CA VAL A 39 -4.01 -1.76 19.44
C VAL A 39 -5.20 -2.69 19.56
N ALA A 40 -5.97 -2.55 20.62
CA ALA A 40 -7.13 -3.39 20.85
C ALA A 40 -8.43 -2.58 20.76
N VAL A 41 -9.32 -3.00 19.88
CA VAL A 41 -10.69 -2.50 19.82
C VAL A 41 -11.53 -3.27 20.82
N ILE A 42 -12.24 -2.56 21.70
CA ILE A 42 -13.18 -3.17 22.63
C ILE A 42 -14.58 -3.03 22.07
N THR A 43 -15.30 -4.16 22.04
CA THR A 43 -16.73 -4.17 21.74
C THR A 43 -17.52 -4.56 22.99
N THR A 44 -18.61 -3.86 23.24
CA THR A 44 -19.57 -4.18 24.29
C THR A 44 -20.85 -4.67 23.63
N LEU A 45 -21.19 -5.95 23.81
CA LEU A 45 -22.35 -6.58 23.16
C LEU A 45 -22.39 -6.31 21.64
N GLY A 46 -21.23 -6.41 20.97
CA GLY A 46 -21.09 -6.22 19.52
C GLY A 46 -20.90 -4.77 19.05
N LYS A 47 -21.08 -3.77 19.90
CA LYS A 47 -20.87 -2.35 19.56
C LYS A 47 -19.48 -1.89 20.01
N VAL A 48 -18.74 -1.20 19.12
CA VAL A 48 -17.45 -0.57 19.46
C VAL A 48 -17.64 0.42 20.62
N SER A 49 -16.82 0.28 21.65
CA SER A 49 -16.91 1.04 22.89
C SER A 49 -15.61 1.77 23.19
N GLY A 50 -15.65 3.10 23.03
CA GLY A 50 -14.52 3.99 23.30
C GLY A 50 -13.40 3.93 22.25
N ALA A 51 -12.31 4.63 22.54
CA ALA A 51 -11.11 4.62 21.73
C ALA A 51 -10.35 3.29 21.80
N PRO A 52 -9.61 2.91 20.77
CA PRO A 52 -8.77 1.72 20.78
C PRO A 52 -7.76 1.77 21.94
N ARG A 53 -7.55 0.64 22.61
CA ARG A 53 -6.64 0.51 23.75
C ARG A 53 -5.19 0.43 23.25
N GLN A 54 -4.37 1.25 23.85
CA GLN A 54 -2.93 1.30 23.54
C GLN A 54 -2.18 0.10 24.13
N PRO A 55 -0.95 -0.19 23.66
CA PRO A 55 -0.11 -1.24 24.22
C PRO A 55 0.07 -1.12 25.74
N GLY A 56 0.09 -2.26 26.43
CA GLY A 56 0.25 -2.36 27.86
C GLY A 56 -0.90 -3.10 28.56
N LEU A 57 -0.95 -2.97 29.87
CA LEU A 57 -2.00 -3.58 30.70
C LEU A 57 -3.28 -2.75 30.59
N ASN A 58 -4.37 -3.43 30.23
CA ASN A 58 -5.69 -2.82 30.04
C ASN A 58 -6.76 -3.60 30.81
N VAL A 59 -7.92 -2.98 30.98
CA VAL A 59 -9.06 -3.55 31.69
C VAL A 59 -10.27 -3.62 30.77
N LYS A 60 -11.00 -4.72 30.85
CA LYS A 60 -12.30 -4.93 30.17
C LYS A 60 -13.35 -5.45 31.16
N ALA A 61 -14.60 -5.23 30.90
CA ALA A 61 -15.70 -5.89 31.62
C ALA A 61 -15.83 -7.34 31.12
N PRO A 62 -15.53 -8.34 31.96
CA PRO A 62 -15.66 -9.75 31.55
C PRO A 62 -17.12 -10.04 31.16
N VAL A 63 -17.31 -11.07 30.31
CA VAL A 63 -18.59 -11.54 29.77
C VAL A 63 -19.22 -10.60 28.74
N VAL A 64 -19.27 -9.28 28.96
CA VAL A 64 -19.98 -8.33 28.09
C VAL A 64 -19.04 -7.64 27.06
N GLN A 65 -17.73 -7.60 27.32
CA GLN A 65 -16.75 -7.00 26.44
C GLN A 65 -15.84 -8.02 25.78
N GLN A 66 -15.64 -7.84 24.48
CA GLN A 66 -14.70 -8.62 23.68
C GLN A 66 -13.57 -7.70 23.18
N VAL A 67 -12.40 -8.27 23.01
CA VAL A 67 -11.16 -7.56 22.60
C VAL A 67 -10.74 -8.06 21.23
N TRP A 68 -10.50 -7.13 20.31
CA TRP A 68 -10.11 -7.39 18.94
C TRP A 68 -8.76 -6.71 18.68
N PRO A 69 -7.66 -7.48 18.55
CA PRO A 69 -6.35 -6.91 18.29
C PRO A 69 -6.24 -6.50 16.82
N PHE A 70 -5.60 -5.35 16.60
CA PHE A 70 -5.23 -4.84 15.28
C PHE A 70 -3.75 -4.49 15.27
N SER A 71 -3.01 -5.02 14.31
CA SER A 71 -1.61 -4.67 14.11
C SER A 71 -1.49 -3.26 13.52
N ILE A 72 -0.66 -2.43 14.15
CA ILE A 72 -0.30 -1.09 13.69
C ILE A 72 1.12 -1.04 13.11
N ARG A 73 1.78 -2.20 13.01
CA ARG A 73 3.10 -2.32 12.39
C ARG A 73 3.01 -2.13 10.90
N THR A 74 4.08 -1.59 10.32
CA THR A 74 4.19 -1.53 8.86
C THR A 74 4.13 -2.92 8.27
N GLN A 75 3.16 -3.13 7.41
CA GLN A 75 2.99 -4.34 6.62
C GLN A 75 3.52 -4.12 5.22
N VAL A 76 4.10 -5.16 4.63
CA VAL A 76 4.63 -5.16 3.26
C VAL A 76 3.88 -6.21 2.47
N ARG A 77 3.26 -5.81 1.36
CA ARG A 77 2.45 -6.69 0.51
C ARG A 77 2.85 -6.51 -0.96
N PRO A 78 3.42 -7.55 -1.57
CA PRO A 78 3.59 -7.60 -3.02
C PRO A 78 2.25 -7.93 -3.68
N GLU A 79 1.95 -7.24 -4.77
CA GLU A 79 0.77 -7.46 -5.60
C GLU A 79 1.19 -7.55 -7.06
N ASN A 80 0.96 -8.69 -7.69
CA ASN A 80 1.18 -8.85 -9.12
C ASN A 80 -0.05 -8.34 -9.86
N PHE A 81 0.16 -7.49 -10.84
CA PHE A 81 -0.93 -6.94 -11.61
C PHE A 81 -0.62 -6.96 -13.11
N ALA A 82 -1.69 -7.02 -13.88
CA ALA A 82 -1.65 -6.80 -15.31
C ALA A 82 -2.58 -5.64 -15.67
N THR A 83 -2.13 -4.76 -16.56
CA THR A 83 -2.91 -3.63 -17.01
C THR A 83 -2.64 -3.31 -18.46
N LEU A 84 -3.52 -2.51 -19.07
CA LEU A 84 -3.35 -1.98 -20.41
C LEU A 84 -2.75 -0.58 -20.34
N THR A 85 -1.82 -0.33 -21.25
CA THR A 85 -1.27 1.00 -21.52
C THR A 85 -2.19 1.80 -22.43
N LYS A 86 -1.88 3.08 -22.66
CA LYS A 86 -2.63 3.96 -23.58
C LYS A 86 -2.68 3.43 -25.01
N ASP A 87 -1.60 2.78 -25.46
CA ASP A 87 -1.47 2.14 -26.76
C ASP A 87 -1.96 0.68 -26.78
N LEU A 88 -2.79 0.29 -25.77
CA LEU A 88 -3.45 -1.01 -25.63
C LEU A 88 -2.49 -2.20 -25.51
N GLN A 89 -1.27 -1.97 -25.06
CA GLN A 89 -0.33 -3.04 -24.76
C GLN A 89 -0.58 -3.59 -23.35
N VAL A 90 -0.45 -4.91 -23.19
CA VAL A 90 -0.51 -5.55 -21.88
C VAL A 90 0.86 -5.49 -21.22
N ILE A 91 0.91 -4.93 -20.03
CA ILE A 91 2.09 -4.98 -19.17
C ILE A 91 1.77 -5.78 -17.91
N GLN A 92 2.78 -6.49 -17.41
CA GLN A 92 2.74 -7.15 -16.12
C GLN A 92 3.85 -6.58 -15.24
N ALA A 93 3.52 -6.32 -13.98
CA ALA A 93 4.50 -5.82 -13.02
C ALA A 93 4.08 -6.20 -11.60
N THR A 94 4.99 -5.99 -10.65
CA THR A 94 4.73 -6.21 -9.22
C THR A 94 4.77 -4.87 -8.51
N ALA A 95 3.69 -4.55 -7.80
CA ALA A 95 3.63 -3.41 -6.90
C ALA A 95 3.78 -3.89 -5.45
N THR A 96 4.80 -3.45 -4.75
CA THR A 96 5.00 -3.75 -3.34
C THR A 96 4.60 -2.54 -2.51
N ILE A 97 3.43 -2.63 -1.86
CA ILE A 97 2.94 -1.56 -0.99
C ILE A 97 3.40 -1.79 0.46
N LYS A 98 3.87 -0.71 1.09
CA LYS A 98 4.21 -0.64 2.51
C LYS A 98 3.19 0.27 3.18
N TYR A 99 2.44 -0.25 4.14
CA TYR A 99 1.39 0.49 4.82
C TYR A 99 1.31 0.13 6.30
N ALA A 100 0.72 1.02 7.08
CA ALA A 100 0.40 0.80 8.48
C ALA A 100 -1.03 1.27 8.78
N LEU A 101 -1.71 0.60 9.70
CA LEU A 101 -3.02 1.03 10.18
C LEU A 101 -2.84 2.24 11.12
N ARG A 102 -3.72 3.23 11.02
CA ARG A 102 -3.76 4.34 11.99
C ARG A 102 -4.35 3.84 13.31
N PRO A 103 -3.63 3.95 14.44
CA PRO A 103 -4.06 3.38 15.70
C PRO A 103 -5.43 3.86 16.16
N ASP A 104 -5.70 5.16 16.00
CA ASP A 104 -6.92 5.80 16.48
C ASP A 104 -8.16 5.40 15.65
N GLU A 105 -7.94 4.97 14.41
CA GLU A 105 -8.99 4.60 13.47
C GLU A 105 -9.37 3.09 13.52
N ALA A 106 -8.67 2.28 14.30
CA ALA A 106 -8.93 0.84 14.39
C ALA A 106 -10.39 0.52 14.76
N GLY A 107 -11.03 1.37 15.57
CA GLY A 107 -12.44 1.20 15.94
C GLY A 107 -13.41 1.42 14.77
N ARG A 108 -13.10 2.39 13.88
CA ARG A 108 -13.85 2.62 12.63
C ARG A 108 -13.64 1.48 11.66
N VAL A 109 -12.39 1.04 11.51
CA VAL A 109 -12.06 -0.13 10.67
C VAL A 109 -12.87 -1.33 11.10
N TYR A 110 -12.90 -1.64 12.41
CA TYR A 110 -13.69 -2.75 12.93
C TYR A 110 -15.19 -2.64 12.60
N SER A 111 -15.76 -1.45 12.74
CA SER A 111 -17.21 -1.26 12.55
C SER A 111 -17.63 -1.17 11.08
N THR A 112 -16.75 -0.74 10.17
CA THR A 112 -17.14 -0.43 8.78
C THR A 112 -16.52 -1.34 7.73
N ILE A 113 -15.38 -1.99 8.05
CA ILE A 113 -14.60 -2.69 7.04
C ILE A 113 -14.41 -4.17 7.39
N ALA A 114 -13.75 -4.44 8.51
CA ALA A 114 -13.29 -5.76 8.85
C ALA A 114 -13.05 -5.91 10.35
N SER A 115 -13.45 -7.05 10.88
CA SER A 115 -13.19 -7.41 12.27
C SER A 115 -11.76 -7.89 12.56
N SER A 116 -10.91 -7.93 11.52
CA SER A 116 -9.51 -8.34 11.59
C SER A 116 -8.64 -7.46 10.69
N ASP A 117 -7.42 -7.17 11.11
CA ASP A 117 -6.41 -6.47 10.33
C ASP A 117 -6.06 -7.19 9.01
N ARG A 118 -6.17 -8.52 8.99
CA ARG A 118 -5.91 -9.35 7.79
C ARG A 118 -6.85 -9.03 6.63
N ASP A 119 -8.08 -8.65 6.93
CA ASP A 119 -9.11 -8.39 5.93
C ASP A 119 -9.07 -6.95 5.40
N VAL A 120 -8.31 -6.06 6.03
CA VAL A 120 -8.16 -4.66 5.58
C VAL A 120 -7.49 -4.60 4.21
N TYR A 121 -6.44 -5.40 4.00
CA TYR A 121 -5.74 -5.45 2.72
C TYR A 121 -6.67 -5.81 1.54
N PRO A 122 -7.34 -6.99 1.53
CA PRO A 122 -8.15 -7.40 0.38
C PRO A 122 -9.42 -6.56 0.21
N ARG A 123 -9.90 -5.91 1.25
CA ARG A 123 -11.16 -5.14 1.16
C ARG A 123 -10.98 -3.69 0.75
N ILE A 124 -9.86 -3.06 1.11
CA ILE A 124 -9.63 -1.64 0.83
C ILE A 124 -8.33 -1.41 0.06
N ILE A 125 -7.20 -1.93 0.57
CA ILE A 125 -5.90 -1.55 0.04
C ILE A 125 -5.69 -2.10 -1.36
N GLN A 126 -5.94 -3.38 -1.56
CA GLN A 126 -5.77 -4.04 -2.85
C GLN A 126 -6.64 -3.43 -3.95
N PRO A 127 -7.96 -3.21 -3.77
CA PRO A 127 -8.78 -2.57 -4.81
C PRO A 127 -8.34 -1.15 -5.14
N SER A 128 -8.00 -0.34 -4.13
CA SER A 128 -7.53 1.04 -4.32
C SER A 128 -6.16 1.08 -5.00
N LEU A 129 -5.25 0.19 -4.62
CA LEU A 129 -3.96 0.01 -5.28
C LEU A 129 -4.13 -0.34 -6.76
N LEU A 130 -4.93 -1.35 -7.07
CA LEU A 130 -5.18 -1.78 -8.45
C LEU A 130 -5.89 -0.71 -9.28
N LYS A 131 -6.82 0.05 -8.69
CA LYS A 131 -7.48 1.19 -9.34
C LYS A 131 -6.48 2.27 -9.70
N ALA A 132 -5.63 2.68 -8.78
CA ALA A 132 -4.62 3.71 -9.00
C ALA A 132 -3.58 3.27 -10.05
N LEU A 133 -3.07 2.02 -9.96
CA LEU A 133 -2.16 1.44 -10.95
C LEU A 133 -2.77 1.51 -12.37
N LYS A 134 -3.97 0.99 -12.53
CA LYS A 134 -4.67 0.98 -13.84
C LYS A 134 -4.92 2.41 -14.34
N SER A 135 -5.30 3.33 -13.47
CA SER A 135 -5.56 4.72 -13.83
C SER A 135 -4.30 5.42 -14.35
N VAL A 136 -3.16 5.23 -13.71
CA VAL A 136 -1.91 5.86 -14.15
C VAL A 136 -1.40 5.19 -15.43
N PHE A 137 -1.24 3.88 -15.45
CA PHE A 137 -0.63 3.19 -16.61
C PHE A 137 -1.44 3.34 -17.90
N SER A 138 -2.77 3.45 -17.81
CA SER A 138 -3.63 3.69 -18.99
C SER A 138 -3.45 5.07 -19.65
N GLN A 139 -2.76 6.00 -19.02
CA GLN A 139 -2.51 7.35 -19.55
C GLN A 139 -1.22 7.43 -20.38
N TYR A 140 -0.32 6.46 -20.25
CA TYR A 140 1.00 6.46 -20.88
C TYR A 140 1.15 5.34 -21.90
N GLU A 141 1.92 5.62 -22.94
CA GLU A 141 2.35 4.61 -23.90
C GLU A 141 3.46 3.75 -23.30
N LEU A 142 3.57 2.51 -23.75
CA LEU A 142 4.54 1.56 -23.21
C LEU A 142 5.98 2.06 -23.30
N VAL A 143 6.33 2.73 -24.38
CA VAL A 143 7.68 3.30 -24.56
C VAL A 143 7.97 4.38 -23.50
N THR A 144 7.00 5.23 -23.20
CA THR A 144 7.10 6.24 -22.15
C THR A 144 7.25 5.59 -20.78
N ILE A 145 6.45 4.56 -20.49
CA ILE A 145 6.54 3.82 -19.23
C ILE A 145 7.94 3.22 -19.05
N ALA A 146 8.51 2.65 -20.10
CA ALA A 146 9.83 2.05 -20.04
C ALA A 146 10.97 3.07 -19.89
N SER A 147 10.85 4.25 -20.54
CA SER A 147 11.89 5.30 -20.51
C SER A 147 11.81 6.17 -19.23
N GLU A 148 10.61 6.40 -18.69
CA GLU A 148 10.34 7.28 -17.55
C GLU A 148 9.88 6.49 -16.32
N TRP A 149 10.38 5.27 -16.17
CA TRP A 149 9.92 4.33 -15.13
C TRP A 149 9.93 4.92 -13.72
N ASN A 150 10.96 5.66 -13.36
CA ASN A 150 11.10 6.26 -12.03
C ASN A 150 10.03 7.33 -11.77
N ASP A 151 9.77 8.20 -12.76
CA ASP A 151 8.80 9.29 -12.64
C ASP A 151 7.37 8.73 -12.57
N ILE A 152 7.08 7.73 -13.41
CA ILE A 152 5.79 7.03 -13.39
C ILE A 152 5.61 6.26 -12.08
N SER A 153 6.66 5.63 -11.56
CA SER A 153 6.60 4.96 -10.26
C SER A 153 6.29 5.95 -9.13
N ALA A 154 6.90 7.14 -9.15
CA ALA A 154 6.62 8.19 -8.17
C ALA A 154 5.17 8.71 -8.30
N LEU A 155 4.67 8.88 -9.53
CA LEU A 155 3.30 9.28 -9.78
C LEU A 155 2.30 8.22 -9.30
N VAL A 156 2.57 6.94 -9.54
CA VAL A 156 1.75 5.83 -9.01
C VAL A 156 1.74 5.87 -7.49
N ALA A 157 2.91 6.04 -6.85
CA ALA A 157 3.01 6.08 -5.39
C ALA A 157 2.19 7.23 -4.80
N SER A 158 2.24 8.43 -5.38
CA SER A 158 1.41 9.56 -4.95
C SER A 158 -0.08 9.31 -5.18
N THR A 159 -0.46 8.77 -6.34
CA THR A 159 -1.86 8.47 -6.66
C THR A 159 -2.44 7.43 -5.71
N VAL A 160 -1.66 6.39 -5.36
CA VAL A 160 -2.07 5.37 -4.38
C VAL A 160 -2.22 5.97 -2.98
N ALA A 161 -1.30 6.84 -2.58
CA ALA A 161 -1.37 7.53 -1.30
C ALA A 161 -2.64 8.40 -1.22
N ASP A 162 -2.92 9.21 -2.24
CA ASP A 162 -4.10 10.07 -2.32
C ASP A 162 -5.41 9.25 -2.32
N GLU A 163 -5.44 8.13 -3.04
CA GLU A 163 -6.62 7.24 -3.08
C GLU A 163 -6.88 6.58 -1.72
N LEU A 164 -5.84 6.24 -0.96
CA LEU A 164 -5.97 5.61 0.34
C LEU A 164 -6.18 6.62 1.48
N ASP A 165 -5.65 7.83 1.36
CA ASP A 165 -5.84 8.89 2.37
C ASP A 165 -7.31 9.34 2.51
N GLN A 166 -8.15 9.19 1.43
CA GLN A 166 -9.60 9.47 1.54
C GLN A 166 -10.30 8.61 2.62
N PHE A 167 -9.77 7.45 2.92
CA PHE A 167 -10.36 6.56 3.94
C PHE A 167 -9.91 6.90 5.36
N ASP A 168 -8.79 7.58 5.52
CA ASP A 168 -8.18 7.97 6.80
C ASP A 168 -7.84 6.81 7.76
N TYR A 169 -7.95 5.56 7.28
CA TYR A 169 -7.70 4.36 8.10
C TYR A 169 -6.26 3.87 8.04
N VAL A 170 -5.59 4.17 6.93
CA VAL A 170 -4.30 3.60 6.56
C VAL A 170 -3.34 4.74 6.26
N LYS A 171 -2.09 4.56 6.70
CA LYS A 171 -0.97 5.40 6.28
C LYS A 171 -0.12 4.62 5.27
N VAL A 172 -0.02 5.11 4.05
CA VAL A 172 0.94 4.58 3.07
C VAL A 172 2.33 5.03 3.46
N VAL A 173 3.24 4.09 3.64
CA VAL A 173 4.65 4.34 4.00
C VAL A 173 5.50 4.41 2.74
N GLY A 174 5.15 3.67 1.70
CA GLY A 174 5.83 3.66 0.42
C GLY A 174 5.23 2.64 -0.53
N LEU A 175 5.57 2.79 -1.80
CA LEU A 175 5.22 1.89 -2.88
C LEU A 175 6.45 1.70 -3.76
N ASP A 176 6.81 0.45 -4.02
CA ASP A 176 7.89 0.08 -4.93
C ASP A 176 7.28 -0.67 -6.11
N LEU A 177 7.61 -0.25 -7.33
CA LEU A 177 7.27 -0.96 -8.56
C LEU A 177 8.49 -1.73 -9.06
N THR A 178 8.31 -3.01 -9.36
CA THR A 178 9.38 -3.89 -9.82
C THR A 178 8.88 -4.84 -10.91
N GLY A 179 9.80 -5.46 -11.64
CA GLY A 179 9.48 -6.57 -12.54
C GLY A 179 8.57 -6.18 -13.70
N LEU A 180 8.88 -5.07 -14.39
CA LEU A 180 8.14 -4.74 -15.61
C LEU A 180 8.43 -5.80 -16.69
N GLU A 181 7.42 -6.61 -16.97
CA GLU A 181 7.47 -7.60 -18.06
C GLU A 181 6.66 -7.07 -19.24
N ILE A 182 7.34 -7.03 -20.39
CA ILE A 182 6.80 -6.59 -21.68
C ILE A 182 6.80 -7.80 -22.59
N ALA A 183 5.77 -7.94 -23.42
CA ALA A 183 5.73 -9.01 -24.42
C ALA A 183 6.96 -8.96 -25.32
N GLU A 184 7.58 -10.12 -25.56
CA GLU A 184 8.87 -10.24 -26.30
C GLU A 184 8.78 -9.66 -27.72
N GLU A 185 7.65 -9.86 -28.39
CA GLU A 185 7.39 -9.33 -29.73
C GLU A 185 7.43 -7.79 -29.75
N TYR A 186 6.93 -7.15 -28.68
CA TYR A 186 6.94 -5.70 -28.58
C TYR A 186 8.32 -5.16 -28.19
N ARG A 187 9.06 -5.88 -27.36
CA ARG A 187 10.46 -5.55 -27.04
C ARG A 187 11.32 -5.51 -28.32
N ALA A 188 11.20 -6.54 -29.17
CA ALA A 188 11.91 -6.59 -30.44
C ALA A 188 11.52 -5.43 -31.38
N ALA A 189 10.24 -5.05 -31.42
CA ALA A 189 9.77 -3.89 -32.19
C ALA A 189 10.33 -2.56 -31.69
N ILE A 190 10.40 -2.37 -30.35
CA ILE A 190 11.01 -1.18 -29.74
C ILE A 190 12.50 -1.10 -30.08
N GLU A 191 13.23 -2.20 -29.96
CA GLU A 191 14.67 -2.25 -30.31
C GLU A 191 14.90 -1.90 -31.76
N GLN A 192 14.11 -2.45 -32.67
CA GLN A 192 14.22 -2.11 -34.12
C GLN A 192 13.92 -0.64 -34.37
N LYS A 193 12.89 -0.06 -33.73
CA LYS A 193 12.59 1.36 -33.84
C LYS A 193 13.72 2.23 -33.33
N GLN A 194 14.29 1.92 -32.18
CA GLN A 194 15.43 2.66 -31.62
C GLN A 194 16.68 2.59 -32.53
N ILE A 195 16.96 1.43 -33.10
CA ILE A 195 18.04 1.27 -34.08
C ILE A 195 17.80 2.15 -35.31
N ALA A 196 16.59 2.16 -35.86
CA ALA A 196 16.22 2.96 -37.01
C ALA A 196 16.31 4.47 -36.70
N GLU A 197 15.85 4.92 -35.55
CA GLU A 197 15.96 6.32 -35.10
C GLU A 197 17.44 6.75 -34.93
N GLN A 198 18.28 5.90 -34.37
CA GLN A 198 19.71 6.16 -34.23
C GLN A 198 20.40 6.22 -35.59
N GLN A 199 20.03 5.35 -36.54
CA GLN A 199 20.57 5.41 -37.91
C GLN A 199 20.17 6.70 -38.62
N LEU A 200 18.91 7.13 -38.49
CA LEU A 200 18.42 8.38 -39.03
C LEU A 200 19.19 9.58 -38.46
N LEU A 201 19.38 9.59 -37.13
CA LEU A 201 20.13 10.66 -36.47
C LEU A 201 21.60 10.73 -36.91
N ARG A 202 22.24 9.57 -37.10
CA ARG A 202 23.59 9.48 -37.64
C ARG A 202 23.66 10.02 -39.07
N ALA A 203 22.75 9.60 -39.95
CA ALA A 203 22.68 10.07 -41.32
C ALA A 203 22.46 11.60 -41.39
N GLN A 204 21.56 12.15 -40.54
CA GLN A 204 21.36 13.61 -40.45
C GLN A 204 22.63 14.34 -39.96
N THR A 205 23.36 13.74 -39.04
CA THR A 205 24.60 14.31 -38.50
C THR A 205 25.70 14.29 -39.59
N GLU A 206 25.82 13.20 -40.33
CA GLU A 206 26.77 13.08 -41.46
C GLU A 206 26.47 14.11 -42.55
N VAL A 207 25.20 14.31 -42.93
CA VAL A 207 24.80 15.36 -43.88
C VAL A 207 25.21 16.74 -43.37
N LYS A 208 24.95 17.07 -42.11
CA LYS A 208 25.35 18.36 -41.51
C LYS A 208 26.88 18.55 -41.52
N ILE A 209 27.63 17.51 -41.22
CA ILE A 209 29.11 17.55 -41.28
C ILE A 209 29.58 17.81 -42.71
N ALA A 210 29.02 17.07 -43.69
CA ALA A 210 29.34 17.25 -45.09
C ALA A 210 29.02 18.66 -45.64
N GLU A 211 27.86 19.23 -45.21
CA GLU A 211 27.50 20.61 -45.53
C GLU A 211 28.46 21.62 -44.91
N GLN A 212 28.88 21.43 -43.67
CA GLN A 212 29.85 22.29 -43.00
C GLN A 212 31.25 22.21 -43.67
N GLU A 213 31.66 21.01 -44.04
CA GLU A 213 32.90 20.81 -44.78
C GLU A 213 32.88 21.49 -46.17
N ALA A 214 31.77 21.34 -46.90
CA ALA A 214 31.59 22.01 -48.20
C ALA A 214 31.67 23.54 -48.08
N LEU A 215 30.97 24.11 -47.07
CA LEU A 215 31.06 25.56 -46.78
C LEU A 215 32.48 25.99 -46.40
N ARG A 216 33.21 25.17 -45.67
CA ARG A 216 34.58 25.42 -45.27
C ARG A 216 35.51 25.41 -46.48
N TYR A 217 35.34 24.46 -47.41
CA TYR A 217 36.11 24.44 -48.67
C TYR A 217 35.78 25.64 -49.57
N ASP A 218 34.52 26.07 -49.62
CA ASP A 218 34.12 27.25 -50.42
C ASP A 218 34.71 28.55 -49.86
N THR A 219 34.74 28.67 -48.51
CA THR A 219 35.39 29.83 -47.85
C THR A 219 36.89 29.83 -48.02
N LEU A 220 37.54 28.66 -47.97
CA LEU A 220 38.99 28.53 -48.26
C LEU A 220 39.33 28.88 -49.69
N ASN A 221 38.58 28.41 -50.69
CA ASN A 221 38.79 28.73 -52.09
C ASN A 221 38.62 30.22 -52.36
N LYS A 222 37.61 30.87 -51.81
CA LYS A 222 37.39 32.33 -51.87
C LYS A 222 38.58 33.11 -51.29
N SER A 223 39.11 32.66 -50.15
CA SER A 223 40.23 33.32 -49.50
C SER A 223 41.57 33.15 -50.27
N LEU A 224 41.71 32.07 -51.05
CA LEU A 224 42.87 31.84 -51.93
C LEU A 224 42.78 32.69 -53.20
N ASP A 225 41.61 32.85 -53.82
CA ASP A 225 41.39 33.71 -54.96
C ASP A 225 41.63 35.20 -54.65
N ASP A 226 41.22 35.64 -53.40
CA ASP A 226 41.49 37.01 -52.93
C ASP A 226 42.99 37.30 -52.64
N GLN A 227 43.84 36.28 -52.50
CA GLN A 227 45.30 36.44 -52.29
C GLN A 227 46.14 36.42 -53.57
N VAL A 228 45.56 36.08 -54.73
CA VAL A 228 46.25 35.96 -56.02
C VAL A 228 46.02 37.19 -56.91
N LEU A 229 45.19 38.14 -56.51
CA LEU A 229 44.95 39.44 -57.12
C LEU A 229 45.76 40.52 -56.41
#